data_bba364777f82208179350aa48312d439
#
_entry.id   bba364777f82208179350aa48312d439
#
_cell.length_a   1.000
_cell.length_b   1.000
_cell.length_c   1.000
_cell.angle_alpha   90.00
_cell.angle_beta   90.00
_cell.angle_gamma   90.00
#
_symmetry.space_group_name_H-M   'P 1'
#
loop_
_entity.id
_entity.type
_entity.pdbx_description
1 polymer ?
#
loop_
_entity_poly.entity_id
_entity_poly.type
_entity_poly.pdbx_seq_one_letter_code
_entity_poly.pdbx_strand_id
1 'polypeptide(L)'
;MKPVRLPAAATLALPRWGLVALCLLYILPGILRRDPWKTDDAAGFGIMWTMAHGSLADWLSPNIVGLAMPNEAPLAFWVGALLIKLFGWLLTDAVAARISTLVFFAIGAAAVWRTAFVLGRRNEAQPLKLAFGGQPAAIDYGRTLADGALLIYLACLGLLLRSHETATPALHVSLVAAAFYAGACLFDKPNVRSAAGLGASIGLLVLARGWTVPLALSIAMLALAIIRYRDSLRQLLSVAVPIALTIPLLWLLALRTLLPGSEVADAWLAANLKLLSTPKLFTLSFLAKTLVWYSWPAWPIAAWAVWAWRAQATLHVALTVSGILALILLSLVTNSPKDHELLALLPPMAILATFGLPTLKRGAINAIDWFSVMTLSAIAGFIWLGWIAKQTGWPPKLAGNVFKLAPGFQPEFNVFALIIALATSVGWLLLLRWRLGRRPSVLWRAVVLSTGGLVLCWLLLMTLWLPWLNYAQSYASVAGEMRQHLPADYRCVDTNDLGSAQRASFAYLGELRFSRPGDAPCDLLLVQDDGLRKRGAQMKKIEGDLTLLWQGRRPADRHEFYRLYQRNAR
;
A
#
# COMPACT_ATOMS: atom_id res chain seq x y z
N MET A 1 -5.41 -20.82 30.39
CA MET A 1 -4.09 -21.43 30.66
C MET A 1 -3.05 -20.62 29.90
N LYS A 2 -1.98 -20.10 30.52
CA LYS A 2 -0.88 -19.43 29.79
C LYS A 2 -0.14 -20.49 28.99
N PRO A 3 0.01 -20.29 27.64
CA PRO A 3 0.25 -21.46 26.80
C PRO A 3 1.69 -21.97 26.75
N VAL A 4 2.72 -21.26 27.25
CA VAL A 4 4.12 -21.67 27.01
C VAL A 4 5.08 -21.30 28.14
N ARG A 5 6.08 -22.16 28.38
CA ARG A 5 7.30 -21.88 29.14
C ARG A 5 8.44 -21.61 28.15
N LEU A 6 9.11 -20.48 28.29
CA LEU A 6 10.20 -20.08 27.42
C LEU A 6 11.45 -19.74 28.21
N PRO A 7 12.64 -20.20 27.78
CA PRO A 7 13.91 -19.74 28.35
C PRO A 7 14.26 -18.35 27.82
N ALA A 8 15.04 -17.56 28.55
CA ALA A 8 15.50 -16.24 28.14
C ALA A 8 16.21 -16.24 26.77
N ALA A 9 16.93 -17.33 26.45
CA ALA A 9 17.60 -17.48 25.15
C ALA A 9 16.63 -17.47 23.94
N ALA A 10 15.35 -17.79 24.13
CA ALA A 10 14.34 -17.72 23.07
C ALA A 10 13.88 -16.29 22.74
N THR A 11 14.28 -15.31 23.54
CA THR A 11 13.85 -13.91 23.43
C THR A 11 15.00 -12.95 23.12
N LEU A 12 16.04 -13.42 22.45
CA LEU A 12 17.08 -12.55 21.90
C LEU A 12 16.47 -11.63 20.83
N ALA A 13 16.58 -10.33 21.05
CA ALA A 13 16.10 -9.33 20.09
C ALA A 13 16.97 -9.30 18.84
N LEU A 14 16.37 -8.93 17.70
CA LEU A 14 17.12 -8.62 16.49
C LEU A 14 18.04 -7.41 16.72
N PRO A 15 19.25 -7.40 16.15
CA PRO A 15 20.07 -6.20 16.16
C PRO A 15 19.31 -5.04 15.51
N ARG A 16 19.29 -3.89 16.15
CA ARG A 16 18.55 -2.72 15.64
C ARG A 16 18.96 -2.33 14.23
N TRP A 17 20.27 -2.36 13.95
CA TRP A 17 20.77 -2.06 12.61
C TRP A 17 20.27 -3.06 11.56
N GLY A 18 20.15 -4.34 11.91
CA GLY A 18 19.62 -5.38 11.01
C GLY A 18 18.13 -5.17 10.71
N LEU A 19 17.35 -4.76 11.70
CA LEU A 19 15.94 -4.45 11.51
C LEU A 19 15.75 -3.21 10.61
N VAL A 20 16.54 -2.14 10.85
CA VAL A 20 16.52 -0.93 10.03
C VAL A 20 17.00 -1.25 8.60
N ALA A 21 18.10 -2.00 8.45
CA ALA A 21 18.59 -2.41 7.14
C ALA A 21 17.54 -3.21 6.36
N LEU A 22 16.84 -4.13 7.02
CA LEU A 22 15.75 -4.88 6.39
C LEU A 22 14.61 -3.97 5.92
N CYS A 23 14.19 -3.01 6.75
CA CYS A 23 13.18 -2.01 6.36
C CYS A 23 13.63 -1.16 5.17
N LEU A 24 14.90 -0.75 5.14
CA LEU A 24 15.45 0.00 4.02
C LEU A 24 15.53 -0.85 2.74
N LEU A 25 16.00 -2.09 2.83
CA LEU A 25 16.01 -3.03 1.70
C LEU A 25 14.60 -3.37 1.20
N TYR A 26 13.59 -3.26 2.06
CA TYR A 26 12.21 -3.43 1.67
C TYR A 26 11.67 -2.24 0.88
N ILE A 27 11.88 -0.99 1.35
CA ILE A 27 11.16 0.18 0.85
C ILE A 27 11.95 1.00 -0.20
N LEU A 28 13.30 1.02 -0.14
CA LEU A 28 14.10 1.84 -1.07
C LEU A 28 14.10 1.34 -2.53
N PRO A 29 14.08 0.01 -2.82
CA PRO A 29 14.07 -0.46 -4.19
C PRO A 29 12.81 0.00 -4.94
N GLY A 30 12.99 0.57 -6.13
CA GLY A 30 11.89 1.11 -6.94
C GLY A 30 11.48 2.55 -6.62
N ILE A 31 12.19 3.27 -5.73
CA ILE A 31 12.01 4.72 -5.55
C ILE A 31 12.66 5.49 -6.70
N LEU A 32 13.91 5.13 -7.00
CA LEU A 32 14.68 5.75 -8.07
C LEU A 32 14.41 5.06 -9.42
N ARG A 33 14.42 5.84 -10.50
CA ARG A 33 14.31 5.38 -11.89
C ARG A 33 13.01 4.61 -12.23
N ARG A 34 12.01 4.66 -11.37
CA ARG A 34 10.70 4.09 -11.65
C ARG A 34 9.77 5.20 -12.14
N ASP A 35 9.12 4.99 -13.27
CA ASP A 35 8.06 5.88 -13.74
C ASP A 35 6.81 5.76 -12.87
N PRO A 36 5.87 6.71 -12.90
CA PRO A 36 4.53 6.50 -12.40
C PRO A 36 3.86 5.35 -13.16
N TRP A 37 3.56 4.24 -12.47
CA TRP A 37 2.96 3.06 -13.09
C TRP A 37 1.44 3.14 -13.10
N LYS A 38 0.83 2.55 -14.13
CA LYS A 38 -0.62 2.35 -14.15
C LYS A 38 -1.02 1.45 -12.97
N THR A 39 -2.13 1.58 -12.32
CA THR A 39 -3.21 2.55 -12.51
C THR A 39 -3.21 3.58 -11.38
N ASP A 40 -3.24 3.10 -10.13
CA ASP A 40 -3.39 3.93 -8.92
C ASP A 40 -2.14 4.78 -8.64
N ASP A 41 -0.92 4.26 -8.94
CA ASP A 41 0.34 4.99 -8.74
C ASP A 41 0.43 6.24 -9.62
N ALA A 42 0.09 6.10 -10.93
CA ALA A 42 0.09 7.25 -11.85
C ALA A 42 -1.01 8.26 -11.51
N ALA A 43 -2.22 7.78 -11.16
CA ALA A 43 -3.31 8.67 -10.78
C ALA A 43 -3.00 9.42 -9.48
N GLY A 44 -2.50 8.74 -8.46
CA GLY A 44 -2.11 9.34 -7.19
C GLY A 44 -0.97 10.34 -7.35
N PHE A 45 0.08 9.99 -8.12
CA PHE A 45 1.13 10.93 -8.49
C PHE A 45 0.56 12.16 -9.22
N GLY A 46 -0.37 11.97 -10.15
CA GLY A 46 -1.01 13.07 -10.90
C GLY A 46 -1.73 14.07 -9.99
N ILE A 47 -2.40 13.60 -8.93
CA ILE A 47 -3.03 14.48 -7.93
C ILE A 47 -1.94 15.25 -7.16
N MET A 48 -0.89 14.57 -6.67
CA MET A 48 0.23 15.21 -5.96
C MET A 48 0.90 16.29 -6.82
N TRP A 49 1.15 15.97 -8.09
CA TRP A 49 1.76 16.87 -9.05
C TRP A 49 0.86 18.07 -9.37
N THR A 50 -0.44 17.85 -9.57
CA THR A 50 -1.43 18.93 -9.78
C THR A 50 -1.49 19.86 -8.57
N MET A 51 -1.51 19.33 -7.34
CA MET A 51 -1.48 20.13 -6.13
C MET A 51 -0.17 20.94 -6.01
N ALA A 52 0.97 20.32 -6.31
CA ALA A 52 2.27 20.98 -6.19
C ALA A 52 2.44 22.16 -7.16
N HIS A 53 1.89 22.08 -8.35
CA HIS A 53 2.02 23.11 -9.39
C HIS A 53 0.76 23.98 -9.56
N GLY A 54 -0.30 23.66 -8.82
CA GLY A 54 -1.60 24.31 -8.91
C GLY A 54 -1.86 25.38 -7.86
N SER A 55 -3.11 25.81 -7.82
CA SER A 55 -3.65 26.84 -6.91
C SER A 55 -4.09 26.24 -5.56
N LEU A 56 -4.55 27.10 -4.62
CA LEU A 56 -5.15 26.65 -3.36
C LEU A 56 -6.37 25.75 -3.59
N ALA A 57 -7.13 25.98 -4.64
CA ALA A 57 -8.27 25.13 -4.99
C ALA A 57 -7.84 23.69 -5.29
N ASP A 58 -6.72 23.52 -6.00
CA ASP A 58 -6.16 22.20 -6.29
C ASP A 58 -5.69 21.47 -5.00
N TRP A 59 -5.21 22.21 -3.99
CA TRP A 59 -4.84 21.65 -2.67
C TRP A 59 -6.05 21.20 -1.86
N LEU A 60 -7.17 21.91 -1.94
CA LEU A 60 -8.37 21.58 -1.19
C LEU A 60 -9.18 20.45 -1.85
N SER A 61 -9.21 20.42 -3.18
CA SER A 61 -10.01 19.48 -3.97
C SER A 61 -9.11 18.58 -4.80
N PRO A 62 -8.95 17.28 -4.43
CA PRO A 62 -8.18 16.33 -5.21
C PRO A 62 -8.66 16.28 -6.66
N ASN A 63 -7.76 16.58 -7.60
CA ASN A 63 -8.02 16.53 -9.04
C ASN A 63 -6.75 16.24 -9.83
N ILE A 64 -6.89 15.82 -11.08
CA ILE A 64 -5.79 15.58 -12.00
C ILE A 64 -5.94 16.55 -13.17
N VAL A 65 -5.26 17.70 -13.06
CA VAL A 65 -5.28 18.78 -14.05
C VAL A 65 -6.73 19.10 -14.48
N GLY A 66 -7.59 19.41 -13.47
CA GLY A 66 -9.01 19.75 -13.69
C GLY A 66 -9.98 18.55 -13.72
N LEU A 67 -9.52 17.30 -13.79
CA LEU A 67 -10.38 16.14 -13.65
C LEU A 67 -10.64 15.87 -12.15
N ALA A 68 -11.84 16.13 -11.68
CA ALA A 68 -12.21 15.91 -10.28
C ALA A 68 -12.09 14.43 -9.87
N MET A 69 -11.59 14.19 -8.66
CA MET A 69 -11.40 12.86 -8.08
C MET A 69 -12.24 12.72 -6.79
N PRO A 70 -13.58 12.63 -6.88
CA PRO A 70 -14.47 12.72 -5.72
C PRO A 70 -14.37 11.53 -4.75
N ASN A 71 -13.76 10.43 -5.17
CA ASN A 71 -13.53 9.26 -4.30
C ASN A 71 -12.27 9.40 -3.42
N GLU A 72 -11.42 10.39 -3.71
CA GLU A 72 -10.15 10.57 -3.03
C GLU A 72 -10.25 11.64 -1.95
N ALA A 73 -9.52 11.43 -0.85
CA ALA A 73 -9.35 12.40 0.22
C ALA A 73 -7.93 12.98 0.18
N PRO A 74 -7.67 14.19 0.71
CA PRO A 74 -6.49 14.97 0.32
C PRO A 74 -5.19 14.58 1.02
N LEU A 75 -5.22 13.94 2.18
CA LEU A 75 -4.07 13.86 3.11
C LEU A 75 -2.82 13.23 2.48
N ALA A 76 -2.97 12.11 1.79
CA ALA A 76 -1.83 11.44 1.15
C ALA A 76 -1.18 12.34 0.09
N PHE A 77 -2.02 13.05 -0.65
CA PHE A 77 -1.61 13.92 -1.74
C PHE A 77 -0.98 15.22 -1.23
N TRP A 78 -1.46 15.78 -0.11
CA TRP A 78 -0.81 16.92 0.54
C TRP A 78 0.63 16.61 0.91
N VAL A 79 0.89 15.43 1.49
CA VAL A 79 2.26 15.04 1.86
C VAL A 79 3.13 14.91 0.62
N GLY A 80 2.64 14.24 -0.43
CA GLY A 80 3.38 14.10 -1.68
C GLY A 80 3.63 15.44 -2.39
N ALA A 81 2.62 16.30 -2.49
CA ALA A 81 2.74 17.63 -3.09
C ALA A 81 3.72 18.53 -2.33
N LEU A 82 3.69 18.48 -0.98
CA LEU A 82 4.67 19.19 -0.16
C LEU A 82 6.10 18.73 -0.42
N LEU A 83 6.30 17.42 -0.55
CA LEU A 83 7.62 16.85 -0.86
C LEU A 83 8.09 17.21 -2.28
N ILE A 84 7.19 17.29 -3.26
CA ILE A 84 7.50 17.81 -4.60
C ILE A 84 7.98 19.27 -4.48
N LYS A 85 7.25 20.12 -3.75
CA LYS A 85 7.65 21.52 -3.55
C LYS A 85 8.99 21.67 -2.84
N LEU A 86 9.28 20.81 -1.87
CA LEU A 86 10.52 20.88 -1.08
C LEU A 86 11.73 20.31 -1.83
N PHE A 87 11.57 19.25 -2.59
CA PHE A 87 12.65 18.48 -3.18
C PHE A 87 12.61 18.35 -4.70
N GLY A 88 11.55 18.79 -5.37
CA GLY A 88 11.40 18.68 -6.84
C GLY A 88 12.49 19.42 -7.61
N TRP A 89 13.05 20.50 -7.06
CA TRP A 89 14.18 21.23 -7.63
C TRP A 89 15.52 20.45 -7.61
N LEU A 90 15.68 19.50 -6.68
CA LEU A 90 16.87 18.65 -6.54
C LEU A 90 16.67 17.27 -7.17
N LEU A 91 15.44 16.76 -7.06
CA LEU A 91 15.03 15.45 -7.54
C LEU A 91 13.97 15.64 -8.65
N THR A 92 13.67 14.61 -9.40
CA THR A 92 12.46 14.67 -10.25
C THR A 92 11.20 14.67 -9.38
N ASP A 93 10.12 15.29 -9.86
CA ASP A 93 8.85 15.34 -9.12
C ASP A 93 8.34 13.95 -8.74
N ALA A 94 8.51 12.97 -9.63
CA ALA A 94 8.14 11.58 -9.36
C ALA A 94 8.95 10.94 -8.22
N VAL A 95 10.24 11.23 -8.11
CA VAL A 95 11.09 10.75 -7.01
C VAL A 95 10.74 11.48 -5.71
N ALA A 96 10.56 12.80 -5.77
CA ALA A 96 10.16 13.61 -4.61
C ALA A 96 8.81 13.16 -4.04
N ALA A 97 7.81 12.91 -4.88
CA ALA A 97 6.52 12.37 -4.48
C ALA A 97 6.66 11.01 -3.75
N ARG A 98 7.54 10.13 -4.23
CA ARG A 98 7.78 8.80 -3.63
C ARG A 98 8.44 8.84 -2.27
N ILE A 99 9.08 9.93 -1.86
CA ILE A 99 9.56 10.07 -0.49
C ILE A 99 8.38 9.96 0.51
N SER A 100 7.16 10.34 0.10
CA SER A 100 5.96 10.15 0.93
C SER A 100 5.74 8.68 1.32
N THR A 101 6.03 7.74 0.43
CA THR A 101 5.89 6.31 0.72
C THR A 101 6.85 5.82 1.80
N LEU A 102 8.06 6.40 1.87
CA LEU A 102 9.01 6.13 2.98
C LEU A 102 8.43 6.60 4.31
N VAL A 103 7.87 7.80 4.34
CA VAL A 103 7.26 8.37 5.56
C VAL A 103 6.08 7.51 6.00
N PHE A 104 5.19 7.15 5.09
CA PHE A 104 4.03 6.33 5.39
C PHE A 104 4.45 4.94 5.89
N PHE A 105 5.38 4.30 5.19
CA PHE A 105 5.93 3.01 5.61
C PHE A 105 6.57 3.07 7.00
N ALA A 106 7.36 4.09 7.29
CA ALA A 106 8.02 4.26 8.60
C ALA A 106 7.00 4.39 9.74
N ILE A 107 5.91 5.15 9.52
CA ILE A 107 4.81 5.28 10.49
C ILE A 107 4.17 3.91 10.76
N GLY A 108 3.81 3.18 9.70
CA GLY A 108 3.17 1.86 9.81
C GLY A 108 4.06 0.83 10.48
N ALA A 109 5.31 0.71 10.05
CA ALA A 109 6.29 -0.21 10.62
C ALA A 109 6.56 0.07 12.11
N ALA A 110 6.77 1.36 12.46
CA ALA A 110 6.97 1.78 13.85
C ALA A 110 5.72 1.52 14.71
N ALA A 111 4.53 1.78 14.18
CA ALA A 111 3.28 1.56 14.89
C ALA A 111 3.02 0.08 15.17
N VAL A 112 3.21 -0.81 14.18
CA VAL A 112 3.08 -2.27 14.35
C VAL A 112 4.07 -2.77 15.39
N TRP A 113 5.35 -2.38 15.28
CA TRP A 113 6.38 -2.77 16.23
C TRP A 113 6.04 -2.30 17.65
N ARG A 114 5.69 -1.03 17.83
CA ARG A 114 5.35 -0.46 19.14
C ARG A 114 4.09 -1.07 19.75
N THR A 115 3.07 -1.36 18.94
CA THR A 115 1.85 -2.01 19.41
C THR A 115 2.17 -3.39 19.99
N ALA A 116 2.90 -4.22 19.24
CA ALA A 116 3.29 -5.54 19.71
C ALA A 116 4.20 -5.47 20.94
N PHE A 117 5.07 -4.46 21.03
CA PHE A 117 5.91 -4.22 22.21
C PHE A 117 5.08 -3.88 23.45
N VAL A 118 4.13 -2.93 23.35
CA VAL A 118 3.26 -2.53 24.46
C VAL A 118 2.43 -3.71 24.94
N LEU A 119 1.80 -4.43 24.04
CA LEU A 119 0.96 -5.58 24.37
C LEU A 119 1.79 -6.77 24.89
N GLY A 120 2.99 -6.99 24.32
CA GLY A 120 3.86 -8.12 24.68
C GLY A 120 4.47 -8.02 26.07
N ARG A 121 4.71 -6.82 26.60
CA ARG A 121 5.25 -6.64 27.95
C ARG A 121 4.21 -6.70 29.08
N ARG A 122 2.92 -6.78 28.74
CA ARG A 122 1.85 -6.90 29.75
C ARG A 122 1.94 -8.23 30.49
N ASN A 123 1.62 -8.22 31.80
CA ASN A 123 1.64 -9.42 32.64
C ASN A 123 0.79 -10.57 32.11
N GLU A 124 -0.33 -10.25 31.46
CA GLU A 124 -1.24 -11.23 30.87
C GLU A 124 -0.66 -11.95 29.65
N ALA A 125 0.26 -11.30 28.91
CA ALA A 125 0.92 -11.86 27.73
C ALA A 125 2.17 -12.68 28.09
N GLN A 126 2.74 -12.53 29.31
CA GLN A 126 3.99 -13.15 29.68
C GLN A 126 3.91 -14.68 29.71
N PRO A 127 4.98 -15.39 29.31
CA PRO A 127 5.07 -16.83 29.43
C PRO A 127 5.00 -17.28 30.92
N LEU A 128 4.75 -18.58 31.14
CA LEU A 128 4.75 -19.16 32.46
C LEU A 128 6.15 -19.09 33.09
N LYS A 129 6.21 -18.81 34.39
CA LYS A 129 7.46 -18.82 35.12
C LYS A 129 8.07 -20.23 35.10
N LEU A 130 9.38 -20.30 34.98
CA LEU A 130 10.14 -21.53 35.12
C LEU A 130 10.41 -21.81 36.62
N ALA A 131 10.45 -23.07 37.00
CA ALA A 131 10.59 -23.49 38.40
C ALA A 131 11.90 -22.96 39.07
N PHE A 132 12.97 -22.88 38.27
CA PHE A 132 14.29 -22.47 38.77
C PHE A 132 14.73 -21.10 38.22
N GLY A 133 13.79 -20.28 37.74
CA GLY A 133 14.13 -19.00 37.07
C GLY A 133 14.60 -19.18 35.62
N GLY A 134 15.19 -18.13 35.03
CA GLY A 134 15.66 -18.16 33.62
C GLY A 134 14.59 -17.87 32.58
N GLN A 135 13.37 -17.45 33.04
CA GLN A 135 12.37 -16.88 32.10
C GLN A 135 12.83 -15.52 31.58
N PRO A 136 12.37 -15.11 30.39
CA PRO A 136 12.71 -13.81 29.83
C PRO A 136 12.17 -12.66 30.67
N ALA A 137 12.88 -11.52 30.67
CA ALA A 137 12.34 -10.28 31.20
C ALA A 137 11.18 -9.80 30.31
N ALA A 138 10.19 -9.14 30.93
CA ALA A 138 9.01 -8.65 30.19
C ALA A 138 9.37 -7.73 29.02
N ILE A 139 10.43 -6.92 29.18
CA ILE A 139 10.93 -6.02 28.12
C ILE A 139 11.52 -6.82 26.95
N ASP A 140 12.31 -7.85 27.21
CA ASP A 140 12.96 -8.66 26.18
C ASP A 140 11.94 -9.51 25.43
N TYR A 141 10.97 -10.07 26.16
CA TYR A 141 9.85 -10.76 25.54
C TYR A 141 9.02 -9.84 24.66
N GLY A 142 8.69 -8.62 25.15
CA GLY A 142 7.98 -7.60 24.36
C GLY A 142 8.75 -7.20 23.10
N ARG A 143 10.08 -7.02 23.19
CA ARG A 143 10.93 -6.70 22.01
C ARG A 143 10.94 -7.82 20.99
N THR A 144 11.10 -9.05 21.41
CA THR A 144 11.10 -10.21 20.50
C THR A 144 9.77 -10.38 19.77
N LEU A 145 8.65 -10.15 20.47
CA LEU A 145 7.33 -10.16 19.84
C LEU A 145 7.17 -8.99 18.85
N ALA A 146 7.67 -7.81 19.19
CA ALA A 146 7.64 -6.65 18.30
C ALA A 146 8.45 -6.88 17.03
N ASP A 147 9.65 -7.46 17.14
CA ASP A 147 10.47 -7.86 16.00
C ASP A 147 9.73 -8.90 15.13
N GLY A 148 9.09 -9.89 15.77
CA GLY A 148 8.27 -10.88 15.08
C GLY A 148 7.06 -10.26 14.36
N ALA A 149 6.37 -9.31 14.99
CA ALA A 149 5.23 -8.63 14.39
C ALA A 149 5.64 -7.81 13.15
N LEU A 150 6.77 -7.10 13.24
CA LEU A 150 7.29 -6.35 12.10
C LEU A 150 7.71 -7.28 10.96
N LEU A 151 8.40 -8.38 11.24
CA LEU A 151 8.76 -9.37 10.23
C LEU A 151 7.52 -9.97 9.55
N ILE A 152 6.49 -10.34 10.31
CA ILE A 152 5.23 -10.85 9.76
C ILE A 152 4.56 -9.79 8.88
N TYR A 153 4.54 -8.54 9.33
CA TYR A 153 3.96 -7.43 8.58
C TYR A 153 4.67 -7.21 7.24
N LEU A 154 6.01 -7.21 7.26
CA LEU A 154 6.83 -7.08 6.05
C LEU A 154 6.73 -8.31 5.13
N ALA A 155 6.43 -9.50 5.67
CA ALA A 155 6.26 -10.71 4.87
C ALA A 155 4.92 -10.74 4.11
N CYS A 156 3.97 -9.85 4.41
CA CYS A 156 2.68 -9.82 3.73
C CYS A 156 2.83 -9.28 2.30
N LEU A 157 2.47 -10.08 1.30
CA LEU A 157 2.58 -9.72 -0.11
C LEU A 157 1.76 -8.47 -0.45
N GLY A 158 0.57 -8.33 0.15
CA GLY A 158 -0.30 -7.18 -0.06
C GLY A 158 0.35 -5.86 0.36
N LEU A 159 1.13 -5.86 1.43
CA LEU A 159 1.88 -4.69 1.86
C LEU A 159 2.96 -4.32 0.84
N LEU A 160 3.74 -5.30 0.36
CA LEU A 160 4.80 -5.07 -0.61
C LEU A 160 4.29 -4.40 -1.89
N LEU A 161 3.19 -4.90 -2.43
CA LEU A 161 2.62 -4.38 -3.69
C LEU A 161 2.17 -2.92 -3.57
N ARG A 162 1.61 -2.53 -2.42
CA ARG A 162 0.96 -1.24 -2.23
C ARG A 162 1.79 -0.19 -1.49
N SER A 163 2.80 -0.59 -0.73
CA SER A 163 3.64 0.35 0.04
C SER A 163 4.54 1.24 -0.82
N HIS A 164 4.74 0.89 -2.09
CA HIS A 164 5.60 1.62 -3.02
C HIS A 164 4.82 2.54 -3.98
N GLU A 165 3.49 2.53 -3.93
CA GLU A 165 2.64 3.35 -4.79
C GLU A 165 2.41 4.74 -4.17
N THR A 166 2.49 5.78 -4.99
CA THR A 166 2.18 7.18 -4.62
C THR A 166 0.67 7.40 -4.54
N ALA A 167 -0.02 6.54 -3.80
CA ALA A 167 -1.47 6.51 -3.68
C ALA A 167 -1.90 6.41 -2.21
N THR A 168 -3.17 6.59 -1.95
CA THR A 168 -3.77 6.61 -0.60
C THR A 168 -3.58 5.32 0.22
N PRO A 169 -3.50 4.09 -0.36
CA PRO A 169 -3.43 2.85 0.43
C PRO A 169 -2.21 2.76 1.36
N ALA A 170 -1.05 3.28 0.95
CA ALA A 170 0.17 3.25 1.78
C ALA A 170 0.02 4.04 3.09
N LEU A 171 -0.56 5.24 3.03
CA LEU A 171 -0.87 6.05 4.20
C LEU A 171 -1.98 5.42 5.03
N HIS A 172 -3.03 4.92 4.38
CA HIS A 172 -4.19 4.34 5.03
C HIS A 172 -3.81 3.16 5.95
N VAL A 173 -3.03 2.19 5.46
CA VAL A 173 -2.57 1.05 6.27
C VAL A 173 -1.70 1.51 7.45
N SER A 174 -0.92 2.55 7.27
CA SER A 174 -0.03 3.11 8.31
C SER A 174 -0.81 3.80 9.42
N LEU A 175 -1.87 4.54 9.06
CA LEU A 175 -2.76 5.17 10.04
C LEU A 175 -3.64 4.14 10.77
N VAL A 176 -4.05 3.06 10.12
CA VAL A 176 -4.68 1.91 10.81
C VAL A 176 -3.72 1.34 11.86
N ALA A 177 -2.46 1.10 11.51
CA ALA A 177 -1.45 0.65 12.47
C ALA A 177 -1.28 1.64 13.64
N ALA A 178 -1.26 2.96 13.35
CA ALA A 178 -1.17 4.01 14.36
C ALA A 178 -2.40 4.04 15.28
N ALA A 179 -3.60 3.81 14.76
CA ALA A 179 -4.82 3.69 15.55
C ALA A 179 -4.76 2.48 16.51
N PHE A 180 -4.25 1.33 16.05
CA PHE A 180 -4.01 0.17 16.93
C PHE A 180 -2.96 0.46 18.00
N TYR A 181 -1.89 1.19 17.68
CA TYR A 181 -0.90 1.60 18.67
C TYR A 181 -1.49 2.52 19.74
N ALA A 182 -2.19 3.57 19.31
CA ALA A 182 -2.83 4.51 20.23
C ALA A 182 -3.91 3.83 21.09
N GLY A 183 -4.71 2.94 20.49
CA GLY A 183 -5.70 2.11 21.19
C GLY A 183 -5.06 1.16 22.21
N ALA A 184 -3.96 0.49 21.85
CA ALA A 184 -3.22 -0.35 22.77
C ALA A 184 -2.69 0.44 23.98
N CYS A 185 -2.15 1.64 23.76
CA CYS A 185 -1.70 2.53 24.83
C CYS A 185 -2.86 3.03 25.71
N LEU A 186 -4.00 3.38 25.08
CA LEU A 186 -5.18 3.85 25.79
C LEU A 186 -5.77 2.76 26.71
N PHE A 187 -5.87 1.53 26.23
CA PHE A 187 -6.40 0.41 27.00
C PHE A 187 -5.37 -0.18 27.98
N ASP A 188 -4.07 0.05 27.76
CA ASP A 188 -3.05 -0.33 28.74
C ASP A 188 -3.02 0.63 29.95
N LYS A 189 -2.97 1.94 29.67
CA LYS A 189 -2.96 3.01 30.68
C LYS A 189 -3.74 4.22 30.15
N PRO A 190 -5.02 4.38 30.55
CA PRO A 190 -5.85 5.49 30.08
C PRO A 190 -5.21 6.85 30.40
N ASN A 191 -4.93 7.63 29.34
CA ASN A 191 -4.42 8.98 29.46
C ASN A 191 -4.81 9.84 28.24
N VAL A 192 -4.72 11.17 28.40
CA VAL A 192 -5.12 12.14 27.37
C VAL A 192 -4.27 12.01 26.11
N ARG A 193 -2.96 11.72 26.23
CA ARG A 193 -2.06 11.65 25.05
C ARG A 193 -2.41 10.46 24.15
N SER A 194 -2.67 9.29 24.74
CA SER A 194 -3.07 8.11 23.94
C SER A 194 -4.46 8.26 23.35
N ALA A 195 -5.40 8.90 24.06
CA ALA A 195 -6.71 9.25 23.51
C ALA A 195 -6.61 10.25 22.36
N ALA A 196 -5.81 11.31 22.51
CA ALA A 196 -5.56 12.27 21.43
C ALA A 196 -4.88 11.60 20.21
N GLY A 197 -3.91 10.72 20.45
CA GLY A 197 -3.28 9.93 19.39
C GLY A 197 -4.26 9.03 18.65
N LEU A 198 -5.21 8.40 19.35
CA LEU A 198 -6.27 7.60 18.75
C LEU A 198 -7.21 8.48 17.92
N GLY A 199 -7.69 9.57 18.49
CA GLY A 199 -8.55 10.52 17.79
C GLY A 199 -7.89 11.10 16.54
N ALA A 200 -6.63 11.52 16.64
CA ALA A 200 -5.85 11.98 15.50
C ALA A 200 -5.70 10.89 14.41
N SER A 201 -5.36 9.67 14.78
CA SER A 201 -5.23 8.55 13.81
C SER A 201 -6.55 8.28 13.10
N ILE A 202 -7.69 8.28 13.81
CA ILE A 202 -9.02 8.08 13.23
C ILE A 202 -9.42 9.26 12.33
N GLY A 203 -9.23 10.50 12.76
CA GLY A 203 -9.54 11.70 11.96
C GLY A 203 -8.69 11.80 10.69
N LEU A 204 -7.39 11.50 10.80
CA LEU A 204 -6.49 11.45 9.64
C LEU A 204 -6.82 10.30 8.70
N LEU A 205 -7.34 9.16 9.20
CA LEU A 205 -7.85 8.06 8.36
C LEU A 205 -9.02 8.51 7.48
N VAL A 206 -9.92 9.38 8.00
CA VAL A 206 -11.00 9.97 7.19
C VAL A 206 -10.41 10.78 6.04
N LEU A 207 -9.40 11.61 6.31
CA LEU A 207 -8.71 12.43 5.30
C LEU A 207 -7.79 11.62 4.38
N ALA A 208 -7.46 10.37 4.73
CA ALA A 208 -6.68 9.50 3.86
C ALA A 208 -7.57 8.81 2.82
N ARG A 209 -8.78 8.33 3.18
CA ARG A 209 -9.59 7.51 2.25
C ARG A 209 -11.11 7.55 2.45
N GLY A 210 -11.59 8.32 3.41
CA GLY A 210 -13.02 8.36 3.72
C GLY A 210 -13.37 7.72 5.07
N TRP A 211 -14.65 7.69 5.40
CA TRP A 211 -15.12 7.46 6.77
C TRP A 211 -15.44 5.99 7.13
N THR A 212 -15.49 5.06 6.17
CA THR A 212 -15.96 3.68 6.40
C THR A 212 -15.04 2.90 7.35
N VAL A 213 -13.73 2.85 7.08
CA VAL A 213 -12.75 2.16 7.95
C VAL A 213 -12.60 2.86 9.30
N PRO A 214 -12.46 4.21 9.39
CA PRO A 214 -12.45 4.92 10.66
C PRO A 214 -13.68 4.62 11.52
N LEU A 215 -14.87 4.59 10.95
CA LEU A 215 -16.11 4.27 11.66
C LEU A 215 -16.10 2.84 12.20
N ALA A 216 -15.73 1.86 11.38
CA ALA A 216 -15.65 0.46 11.79
C ALA A 216 -14.67 0.26 12.96
N LEU A 217 -13.49 0.89 12.90
CA LEU A 217 -12.50 0.85 13.98
C LEU A 217 -13.00 1.59 15.23
N SER A 218 -13.67 2.73 15.07
CA SER A 218 -14.23 3.49 16.20
C SER A 218 -15.30 2.68 16.93
N ILE A 219 -16.19 1.99 16.19
CA ILE A 219 -17.20 1.10 16.77
C ILE A 219 -16.51 -0.05 17.52
N ALA A 220 -15.49 -0.68 16.95
CA ALA A 220 -14.76 -1.76 17.60
C ALA A 220 -14.08 -1.30 18.90
N MET A 221 -13.40 -0.14 18.87
CA MET A 221 -12.74 0.45 20.05
C MET A 221 -13.75 0.85 21.12
N LEU A 222 -14.87 1.45 20.75
CA LEU A 222 -15.94 1.84 21.66
C LEU A 222 -16.59 0.61 22.31
N ALA A 223 -16.91 -0.39 21.51
CA ALA A 223 -17.48 -1.65 22.04
C ALA A 223 -16.52 -2.31 23.03
N LEU A 224 -15.22 -2.36 22.71
CA LEU A 224 -14.20 -2.89 23.61
C LEU A 224 -14.08 -2.09 24.90
N ALA A 225 -14.17 -0.76 24.84
CA ALA A 225 -14.17 0.12 26.00
C ALA A 225 -15.40 -0.12 26.90
N ILE A 226 -16.60 -0.22 26.34
CA ILE A 226 -17.85 -0.44 27.07
C ILE A 226 -17.85 -1.81 27.76
N ILE A 227 -17.46 -2.87 27.04
CA ILE A 227 -17.55 -4.24 27.52
C ILE A 227 -16.48 -4.55 28.57
N ARG A 228 -15.23 -4.02 28.40
CA ARG A 228 -14.09 -4.52 29.17
C ARG A 228 -13.16 -3.46 29.74
N TYR A 229 -12.99 -2.32 29.10
CA TYR A 229 -12.02 -1.28 29.47
C TYR A 229 -12.70 0.04 29.81
N ARG A 230 -13.66 0.01 30.75
CA ARG A 230 -14.54 1.15 31.09
C ARG A 230 -13.75 2.37 31.59
N ASP A 231 -12.60 2.17 32.20
CA ASP A 231 -11.72 3.26 32.67
C ASP A 231 -11.21 4.14 31.53
N SER A 232 -11.13 3.61 30.31
CA SER A 232 -10.72 4.38 29.13
C SER A 232 -11.87 5.11 28.44
N LEU A 233 -13.12 4.81 28.80
CA LEU A 233 -14.32 5.34 28.12
C LEU A 233 -14.39 6.86 28.21
N ARG A 234 -14.05 7.45 29.38
CA ARG A 234 -14.03 8.89 29.58
C ARG A 234 -13.08 9.58 28.59
N GLN A 235 -11.84 9.13 28.50
CA GLN A 235 -10.83 9.70 27.60
C GLN A 235 -11.19 9.46 26.13
N LEU A 236 -11.78 8.27 25.83
CA LEU A 236 -12.25 7.97 24.48
C LEU A 236 -13.33 8.97 24.03
N LEU A 237 -14.36 9.19 24.86
CA LEU A 237 -15.48 10.06 24.50
C LEU A 237 -15.13 11.56 24.58
N SER A 238 -14.36 11.99 25.62
CA SER A 238 -14.07 13.41 25.83
C SER A 238 -12.88 13.94 25.05
N VAL A 239 -11.98 13.07 24.54
CA VAL A 239 -10.77 13.50 23.85
C VAL A 239 -10.67 12.88 22.44
N ALA A 240 -10.76 11.54 22.34
CA ALA A 240 -10.52 10.89 21.05
C ALA A 240 -11.63 11.21 20.03
N VAL A 241 -12.91 11.12 20.43
CA VAL A 241 -14.05 11.40 19.53
C VAL A 241 -14.05 12.87 19.04
N PRO A 242 -13.91 13.90 19.90
CA PRO A 242 -13.85 15.28 19.41
C PRO A 242 -12.71 15.52 18.42
N ILE A 243 -11.49 15.02 18.69
CA ILE A 243 -10.35 15.18 17.78
C ILE A 243 -10.61 14.48 16.46
N ALA A 244 -11.15 13.24 16.50
CA ALA A 244 -11.46 12.46 15.31
C ALA A 244 -12.46 13.14 14.39
N LEU A 245 -13.45 13.85 14.96
CA LEU A 245 -14.46 14.61 14.21
C LEU A 245 -13.92 15.96 13.73
N THR A 246 -13.15 16.67 14.55
CA THR A 246 -12.65 18.02 14.23
C THR A 246 -11.76 18.02 12.98
N ILE A 247 -10.88 17.01 12.82
CA ILE A 247 -9.92 16.96 11.71
C ILE A 247 -10.63 16.96 10.34
N PRO A 248 -11.55 16.03 10.02
CA PRO A 248 -12.25 16.06 8.74
C PRO A 248 -13.22 17.23 8.61
N LEU A 249 -13.85 17.67 9.71
CA LEU A 249 -14.74 18.83 9.69
C LEU A 249 -14.03 20.12 9.29
N LEU A 250 -12.79 20.34 9.73
CA LEU A 250 -11.99 21.49 9.33
C LEU A 250 -11.73 21.51 7.82
N TRP A 251 -11.46 20.35 7.21
CA TRP A 251 -11.29 20.25 5.76
C TRP A 251 -12.61 20.50 5.01
N LEU A 252 -13.71 19.90 5.45
CA LEU A 252 -15.03 20.12 4.83
C LEU A 252 -15.48 21.57 4.97
N LEU A 253 -15.17 22.22 6.10
CA LEU A 253 -15.44 23.64 6.31
C LEU A 253 -14.59 24.50 5.36
N ALA A 254 -13.29 24.19 5.24
CA ALA A 254 -12.39 24.88 4.31
C ALA A 254 -12.89 24.77 2.85
N LEU A 255 -13.36 23.57 2.42
CA LEU A 255 -13.98 23.41 1.10
C LEU A 255 -15.18 24.34 0.90
N ARG A 256 -16.08 24.42 1.87
CA ARG A 256 -17.30 25.24 1.75
C ARG A 256 -17.04 26.73 1.82
N THR A 257 -16.04 27.15 2.60
CA THR A 257 -15.74 28.59 2.79
C THR A 257 -14.79 29.15 1.72
N LEU A 258 -13.79 28.37 1.30
CA LEU A 258 -12.75 28.84 0.35
C LEU A 258 -13.08 28.49 -1.11
N LEU A 259 -13.99 27.54 -1.34
CA LEU A 259 -14.49 27.16 -2.66
C LEU A 259 -16.03 27.23 -2.70
N PRO A 260 -16.63 28.42 -2.48
CA PRO A 260 -18.08 28.55 -2.47
C PRO A 260 -18.68 28.15 -3.82
N GLY A 261 -19.78 27.37 -3.79
CA GLY A 261 -20.43 26.84 -4.99
C GLY A 261 -19.78 25.56 -5.59
N SER A 262 -18.69 25.05 -4.99
CA SER A 262 -18.13 23.76 -5.43
C SER A 262 -18.93 22.60 -4.85
N GLU A 263 -19.28 21.62 -5.73
CA GLU A 263 -19.97 20.39 -5.31
C GLU A 263 -19.03 19.33 -4.74
N VAL A 264 -17.74 19.66 -4.52
CA VAL A 264 -16.71 18.66 -4.14
C VAL A 264 -17.02 17.96 -2.82
N ALA A 265 -17.47 18.72 -1.80
CA ALA A 265 -17.81 18.16 -0.49
C ALA A 265 -19.01 17.19 -0.59
N ASP A 266 -20.04 17.57 -1.34
CA ASP A 266 -21.25 16.77 -1.50
C ASP A 266 -20.97 15.54 -2.40
N ALA A 267 -20.17 15.70 -3.45
CA ALA A 267 -19.71 14.61 -4.31
C ALA A 267 -18.86 13.59 -3.51
N TRP A 268 -17.96 14.06 -2.63
CA TRP A 268 -17.16 13.19 -1.77
C TRP A 268 -18.02 12.43 -0.76
N LEU A 269 -18.98 13.09 -0.11
CA LEU A 269 -19.92 12.45 0.80
C LEU A 269 -20.79 11.40 0.06
N ALA A 270 -21.33 11.74 -1.10
CA ALA A 270 -22.13 10.84 -1.92
C ALA A 270 -21.31 9.62 -2.40
N ALA A 271 -20.05 9.84 -2.82
CA ALA A 271 -19.15 8.77 -3.22
C ALA A 271 -18.89 7.78 -2.06
N ASN A 272 -18.63 8.29 -0.86
CA ASN A 272 -18.43 7.46 0.32
C ASN A 272 -19.69 6.68 0.74
N LEU A 273 -20.88 7.26 0.61
CA LEU A 273 -22.15 6.56 0.88
C LEU A 273 -22.38 5.43 -0.12
N LYS A 274 -22.06 5.62 -1.39
CA LYS A 274 -22.17 4.59 -2.45
C LYS A 274 -21.25 3.39 -2.25
N LEU A 275 -20.22 3.51 -1.40
CA LEU A 275 -19.35 2.38 -1.07
C LEU A 275 -20.09 1.28 -0.28
N LEU A 276 -21.14 1.61 0.46
CA LEU A 276 -21.88 0.64 1.25
C LEU A 276 -22.98 -0.02 0.42
N SER A 277 -23.11 -1.33 0.57
CA SER A 277 -24.14 -2.15 -0.10
C SER A 277 -24.55 -3.32 0.76
N THR A 278 -25.63 -4.00 0.35
CA THR A 278 -26.01 -5.29 0.97
C THR A 278 -24.93 -6.35 0.72
N PRO A 279 -24.67 -7.23 1.70
CA PRO A 279 -23.69 -8.31 1.56
C PRO A 279 -23.97 -9.19 0.34
N LYS A 280 -22.94 -9.46 -0.47
CA LYS A 280 -23.04 -10.31 -1.67
C LYS A 280 -22.16 -11.55 -1.50
N LEU A 281 -22.62 -12.71 -1.95
CA LEU A 281 -21.86 -13.97 -1.91
C LEU A 281 -20.54 -13.86 -2.70
N PHE A 282 -20.53 -13.09 -3.78
CA PHE A 282 -19.34 -12.77 -4.55
C PHE A 282 -18.25 -12.13 -3.69
N THR A 283 -18.59 -11.21 -2.79
CA THR A 283 -17.68 -10.54 -1.87
C THR A 283 -16.97 -11.53 -0.96
N LEU A 284 -17.69 -12.51 -0.42
CA LEU A 284 -17.10 -13.57 0.42
C LEU A 284 -16.08 -14.42 -0.37
N SER A 285 -16.42 -14.79 -1.61
CA SER A 285 -15.49 -15.53 -2.49
C SER A 285 -14.24 -14.72 -2.81
N PHE A 286 -14.39 -13.43 -3.09
CA PHE A 286 -13.26 -12.51 -3.32
C PHE A 286 -12.37 -12.41 -2.07
N LEU A 287 -12.95 -12.20 -0.89
CA LEU A 287 -12.22 -12.13 0.37
C LEU A 287 -11.42 -13.43 0.62
N ALA A 288 -12.08 -14.58 0.50
CA ALA A 288 -11.44 -15.87 0.73
C ALA A 288 -10.25 -16.11 -0.23
N LYS A 289 -10.40 -15.78 -1.51
CA LYS A 289 -9.34 -15.97 -2.52
C LYS A 289 -8.19 -14.98 -2.35
N THR A 290 -8.51 -13.71 -2.11
CA THR A 290 -7.51 -12.64 -2.09
C THR A 290 -6.77 -12.59 -0.76
N LEU A 291 -7.49 -12.70 0.37
CA LEU A 291 -6.90 -12.58 1.71
C LEU A 291 -5.84 -13.64 1.99
N VAL A 292 -6.03 -14.86 1.48
CA VAL A 292 -5.10 -15.99 1.68
C VAL A 292 -3.68 -15.65 1.20
N TRP A 293 -3.55 -15.08 -0.01
CA TRP A 293 -2.26 -14.70 -0.58
C TRP A 293 -1.77 -13.35 -0.10
N TYR A 294 -2.69 -12.42 0.06
CA TYR A 294 -2.41 -11.03 0.40
C TYR A 294 -1.83 -10.87 1.79
N SER A 295 -2.33 -11.65 2.75
CA SER A 295 -1.91 -11.60 4.15
C SER A 295 -1.05 -12.79 4.60
N TRP A 296 -0.56 -13.61 3.67
CA TRP A 296 0.42 -14.65 4.01
C TRP A 296 1.74 -14.01 4.50
N PRO A 297 2.37 -14.48 5.61
CA PRO A 297 2.00 -15.61 6.49
C PRO A 297 1.16 -15.18 7.72
N ALA A 298 0.68 -13.95 7.78
CA ALA A 298 0.01 -13.39 8.96
C ALA A 298 -1.29 -14.14 9.31
N TRP A 299 -2.17 -14.43 8.33
CA TRP A 299 -3.50 -14.98 8.61
C TRP A 299 -3.48 -16.37 9.28
N PRO A 300 -2.67 -17.37 8.86
CA PRO A 300 -2.70 -18.68 9.50
C PRO A 300 -2.13 -18.63 10.92
N ILE A 301 -1.11 -17.79 11.15
CA ILE A 301 -0.51 -17.61 12.47
C ILE A 301 -1.47 -16.82 13.39
N ALA A 302 -2.17 -15.82 12.87
CA ALA A 302 -3.20 -15.07 13.61
C ALA A 302 -4.38 -15.98 14.01
N ALA A 303 -4.88 -16.79 13.08
CA ALA A 303 -5.91 -17.78 13.36
C ALA A 303 -5.48 -18.78 14.45
N TRP A 304 -4.24 -19.25 14.37
CA TRP A 304 -3.64 -20.07 15.43
C TRP A 304 -3.55 -19.33 16.76
N ALA A 305 -3.17 -18.04 16.75
CA ALA A 305 -3.11 -17.23 17.97
C ALA A 305 -4.48 -17.12 18.64
N VAL A 306 -5.56 -16.87 17.87
CA VAL A 306 -6.94 -16.88 18.40
C VAL A 306 -7.26 -18.20 19.08
N TRP A 307 -6.95 -19.32 18.43
CA TRP A 307 -7.21 -20.65 19.01
C TRP A 307 -6.38 -20.91 20.27
N ALA A 308 -5.09 -20.56 20.27
CA ALA A 308 -4.19 -20.77 21.39
C ALA A 308 -4.59 -19.95 22.64
N TRP A 309 -5.10 -18.75 22.43
CA TRP A 309 -5.49 -17.80 23.48
C TRP A 309 -7.00 -17.77 23.77
N ARG A 310 -7.81 -18.66 23.15
CA ARG A 310 -9.28 -18.66 23.24
C ARG A 310 -9.87 -18.68 24.66
N ALA A 311 -9.14 -19.23 25.62
CA ALA A 311 -9.58 -19.28 27.03
C ALA A 311 -9.29 -17.98 27.81
N GLN A 312 -8.65 -16.99 27.20
CA GLN A 312 -8.20 -15.77 27.86
C GLN A 312 -8.54 -14.57 26.95
N ALA A 313 -9.47 -13.76 27.39
CA ALA A 313 -9.79 -12.52 26.69
C ALA A 313 -8.81 -11.39 27.09
N THR A 314 -7.52 -11.59 26.79
CA THR A 314 -6.43 -10.64 27.03
C THR A 314 -6.48 -9.47 26.05
N LEU A 315 -5.87 -8.31 26.39
CA LEU A 315 -5.93 -7.12 25.56
C LEU A 315 -5.39 -7.37 24.15
N HIS A 316 -4.28 -8.11 24.02
CA HIS A 316 -3.68 -8.38 22.70
C HIS A 316 -4.58 -9.21 21.78
N VAL A 317 -5.46 -10.06 22.33
CA VAL A 317 -6.47 -10.80 21.56
C VAL A 317 -7.70 -9.94 21.33
N ALA A 318 -8.24 -9.33 22.39
CA ALA A 318 -9.50 -8.59 22.32
C ALA A 318 -9.40 -7.39 21.35
N LEU A 319 -8.32 -6.59 21.45
CA LEU A 319 -8.11 -5.43 20.59
C LEU A 319 -7.92 -5.81 19.11
N THR A 320 -7.07 -6.80 18.84
CA THR A 320 -6.80 -7.18 17.45
C THR A 320 -7.95 -7.93 16.81
N VAL A 321 -8.59 -8.85 17.53
CA VAL A 321 -9.75 -9.60 17.01
C VAL A 321 -10.95 -8.70 16.79
N SER A 322 -11.27 -7.77 17.71
CA SER A 322 -12.39 -6.84 17.51
C SER A 322 -12.17 -5.96 16.26
N GLY A 323 -10.96 -5.47 16.07
CA GLY A 323 -10.61 -4.70 14.88
C GLY A 323 -10.65 -5.54 13.59
N ILE A 324 -10.11 -6.77 13.59
CA ILE A 324 -10.18 -7.68 12.43
C ILE A 324 -11.63 -8.00 12.09
N LEU A 325 -12.47 -8.32 13.07
CA LEU A 325 -13.89 -8.61 12.86
C LEU A 325 -14.64 -7.39 12.28
N ALA A 326 -14.41 -6.19 12.83
CA ALA A 326 -15.02 -4.97 12.32
C ALA A 326 -14.64 -4.70 10.86
N LEU A 327 -13.36 -4.88 10.51
CA LEU A 327 -12.87 -4.69 9.14
C LEU A 327 -13.38 -5.78 8.17
N ILE A 328 -13.49 -7.04 8.61
CA ILE A 328 -14.09 -8.11 7.79
C ILE A 328 -15.57 -7.82 7.57
N LEU A 329 -16.32 -7.46 8.61
CA LEU A 329 -17.73 -7.10 8.50
C LEU A 329 -17.93 -5.90 7.57
N LEU A 330 -17.09 -4.87 7.67
CA LEU A 330 -17.09 -3.75 6.74
C LEU A 330 -16.86 -4.23 5.31
N SER A 331 -15.86 -5.08 5.08
CA SER A 331 -15.57 -5.59 3.73
C SER A 331 -16.74 -6.38 3.12
N LEU A 332 -17.57 -7.04 3.93
CA LEU A 332 -18.76 -7.77 3.47
C LEU A 332 -19.88 -6.83 3.00
N VAL A 333 -19.96 -5.63 3.57
CA VAL A 333 -20.96 -4.62 3.19
C VAL A 333 -20.43 -3.57 2.21
N THR A 334 -19.19 -3.71 1.77
CA THR A 334 -18.61 -2.81 0.77
C THR A 334 -18.99 -3.23 -0.65
N ASN A 335 -19.40 -2.27 -1.47
CA ASN A 335 -19.74 -2.51 -2.86
C ASN A 335 -18.48 -2.68 -3.71
N SER A 336 -18.35 -3.84 -4.37
CA SER A 336 -17.20 -4.17 -5.24
C SER A 336 -15.84 -3.97 -4.55
N PRO A 337 -15.54 -4.73 -3.50
CA PRO A 337 -14.32 -4.57 -2.73
C PRO A 337 -13.11 -4.75 -3.62
N LYS A 338 -12.14 -3.86 -3.45
CA LYS A 338 -10.85 -3.91 -4.14
C LYS A 338 -9.79 -4.49 -3.21
N ASP A 339 -8.73 -5.04 -3.78
CA ASP A 339 -7.61 -5.66 -3.03
C ASP A 339 -6.95 -4.72 -2.01
N HIS A 340 -6.83 -3.44 -2.33
CA HIS A 340 -6.24 -2.44 -1.43
C HIS A 340 -7.07 -2.17 -0.15
N GLU A 341 -8.36 -2.50 -0.12
CA GLU A 341 -9.19 -2.39 1.09
C GLU A 341 -8.78 -3.42 2.15
N LEU A 342 -8.24 -4.56 1.71
CA LEU A 342 -7.76 -5.62 2.60
C LEU A 342 -6.47 -5.24 3.35
N LEU A 343 -5.77 -4.17 2.94
CA LEU A 343 -4.57 -3.69 3.63
C LEU A 343 -4.82 -3.33 5.08
N ALA A 344 -6.00 -2.79 5.39
CA ALA A 344 -6.39 -2.44 6.75
C ALA A 344 -6.36 -3.63 7.72
N LEU A 345 -6.50 -4.87 7.20
CA LEU A 345 -6.43 -6.09 7.99
C LEU A 345 -4.99 -6.51 8.36
N LEU A 346 -3.97 -6.05 7.61
CA LEU A 346 -2.60 -6.52 7.79
C LEU A 346 -1.99 -6.12 9.14
N PRO A 347 -2.09 -4.85 9.62
CA PRO A 347 -1.53 -4.48 10.91
C PRO A 347 -2.09 -5.30 12.08
N PRO A 348 -3.42 -5.38 12.32
CA PRO A 348 -3.93 -6.17 13.43
C PRO A 348 -3.68 -7.67 13.28
N MET A 349 -3.65 -8.23 12.05
CA MET A 349 -3.29 -9.62 11.82
C MET A 349 -1.83 -9.89 12.16
N ALA A 350 -0.89 -9.03 11.76
CA ALA A 350 0.53 -9.19 12.07
C ALA A 350 0.80 -9.07 13.58
N ILE A 351 0.14 -8.11 14.24
CA ILE A 351 0.22 -7.95 15.69
C ILE A 351 -0.33 -9.19 16.41
N LEU A 352 -1.49 -9.68 16.00
CA LEU A 352 -2.08 -10.89 16.61
C LEU A 352 -1.21 -12.12 16.35
N ALA A 353 -0.72 -12.29 15.15
CA ALA A 353 0.09 -13.42 14.72
C ALA A 353 1.37 -13.59 15.56
N THR A 354 2.02 -12.48 15.96
CA THR A 354 3.23 -12.59 16.78
C THR A 354 2.98 -13.28 18.12
N PHE A 355 1.77 -13.15 18.71
CA PHE A 355 1.39 -13.86 19.93
C PHE A 355 1.10 -15.36 19.71
N GLY A 356 0.96 -15.76 18.44
CA GLY A 356 0.92 -17.18 18.05
C GLY A 356 2.31 -17.83 18.05
N LEU A 357 3.39 -17.09 17.74
CA LEU A 357 4.74 -17.63 17.57
C LEU A 357 5.23 -18.48 18.76
N PRO A 358 5.07 -18.03 20.03
CA PRO A 358 5.51 -18.81 21.19
C PRO A 358 4.80 -20.15 21.32
N THR A 359 3.63 -20.30 20.73
CA THR A 359 2.76 -21.47 20.87
C THR A 359 2.81 -22.41 19.67
N LEU A 360 3.51 -22.03 18.60
CA LEU A 360 3.63 -22.85 17.40
C LEU A 360 4.43 -24.12 17.69
N LYS A 361 3.92 -25.25 17.23
CA LYS A 361 4.64 -26.52 17.25
C LYS A 361 5.77 -26.50 16.22
N ARG A 362 6.85 -27.23 16.47
CA ARG A 362 8.01 -27.35 15.56
C ARG A 362 7.61 -27.72 14.14
N GLY A 363 6.62 -28.60 13.98
CA GLY A 363 6.11 -28.98 12.66
C GLY A 363 5.50 -27.81 11.88
N ALA A 364 4.72 -26.95 12.55
CA ALA A 364 4.14 -25.76 11.93
C ALA A 364 5.21 -24.73 11.53
N ILE A 365 6.22 -24.51 12.39
CA ILE A 365 7.36 -23.63 12.08
C ILE A 365 8.11 -24.17 10.86
N ASN A 366 8.42 -25.47 10.83
CA ASN A 366 9.09 -26.10 9.69
C ASN A 366 8.25 -26.00 8.41
N ALA A 367 6.93 -26.14 8.49
CA ALA A 367 6.06 -26.00 7.33
C ALA A 367 6.10 -24.57 6.74
N ILE A 368 6.06 -23.53 7.60
CA ILE A 368 6.18 -22.13 7.17
C ILE A 368 7.55 -21.89 6.54
N ASP A 369 8.63 -22.38 7.14
CA ASP A 369 9.99 -22.25 6.60
C ASP A 369 10.12 -22.94 5.25
N TRP A 370 9.71 -24.21 5.14
CA TRP A 370 9.77 -24.97 3.89
C TRP A 370 8.96 -24.33 2.78
N PHE A 371 7.74 -23.89 3.09
CA PHE A 371 6.91 -23.16 2.11
C PHE A 371 7.62 -21.88 1.64
N SER A 372 8.17 -21.10 2.58
CA SER A 372 8.87 -19.85 2.24
C SER A 372 10.12 -20.12 1.39
N VAL A 373 10.95 -21.10 1.78
CA VAL A 373 12.17 -21.46 1.04
C VAL A 373 11.83 -21.92 -0.37
N MET A 374 10.92 -22.90 -0.51
CA MET A 374 10.57 -23.47 -1.81
C MET A 374 9.94 -22.41 -2.71
N THR A 375 8.91 -21.71 -2.22
CA THR A 375 8.15 -20.76 -3.04
C THR A 375 9.01 -19.55 -3.42
N LEU A 376 9.69 -18.93 -2.45
CA LEU A 376 10.44 -17.70 -2.72
C LEU A 376 11.74 -17.96 -3.49
N SER A 377 12.41 -19.11 -3.25
CA SER A 377 13.56 -19.50 -4.08
C SER A 377 13.14 -19.86 -5.51
N ALA A 378 11.99 -20.52 -5.69
CA ALA A 378 11.45 -20.79 -7.03
C ALA A 378 11.11 -19.47 -7.75
N ILE A 379 10.43 -18.54 -7.09
CA ILE A 379 10.13 -17.21 -7.67
C ILE A 379 11.43 -16.47 -8.03
N ALA A 380 12.42 -16.44 -7.14
CA ALA A 380 13.73 -15.83 -7.42
C ALA A 380 14.42 -16.50 -8.62
N GLY A 381 14.37 -17.85 -8.70
CA GLY A 381 14.86 -18.62 -9.85
C GLY A 381 14.16 -18.24 -11.16
N PHE A 382 12.82 -18.07 -11.14
CA PHE A 382 12.07 -17.61 -12.31
C PHE A 382 12.41 -16.17 -12.70
N ILE A 383 12.65 -15.28 -11.74
CA ILE A 383 13.08 -13.89 -12.00
C ILE A 383 14.44 -13.91 -12.71
N TRP A 384 15.41 -14.72 -12.24
CA TRP A 384 16.71 -14.89 -12.86
C TRP A 384 16.61 -15.52 -14.25
N LEU A 385 15.90 -16.64 -14.37
CA LEU A 385 15.73 -17.35 -15.65
C LEU A 385 15.07 -16.47 -16.70
N GLY A 386 14.04 -15.72 -16.32
CA GLY A 386 13.39 -14.76 -17.21
C GLY A 386 14.31 -13.61 -17.60
N TRP A 387 15.15 -13.10 -16.68
CA TRP A 387 16.12 -12.07 -16.99
C TRP A 387 17.21 -12.56 -17.95
N ILE A 388 17.74 -13.79 -17.74
CA ILE A 388 18.68 -14.42 -18.66
C ILE A 388 18.02 -14.55 -20.05
N ALA A 389 16.80 -15.07 -20.12
CA ALA A 389 16.06 -15.22 -21.37
C ALA A 389 15.86 -13.88 -22.10
N LYS A 390 15.56 -12.80 -21.33
CA LYS A 390 15.44 -11.44 -21.86
C LYS A 390 16.75 -10.91 -22.45
N GLN A 391 17.90 -11.21 -21.81
CA GLN A 391 19.20 -10.69 -22.26
C GLN A 391 19.85 -11.53 -23.37
N THR A 392 19.67 -12.86 -23.35
CA THR A 392 20.38 -13.78 -24.24
C THR A 392 19.51 -14.38 -25.34
N GLY A 393 18.17 -14.26 -25.23
CA GLY A 393 17.23 -14.94 -26.11
C GLY A 393 17.03 -16.44 -25.78
N TRP A 394 17.71 -16.98 -24.76
CA TRP A 394 17.62 -18.39 -24.38
C TRP A 394 17.11 -18.56 -22.93
N PRO A 395 16.17 -19.47 -22.65
CA PRO A 395 15.44 -20.38 -23.57
C PRO A 395 14.44 -19.65 -24.49
N PRO A 396 14.32 -20.06 -25.78
CA PRO A 396 13.57 -19.28 -26.78
C PRO A 396 12.09 -19.08 -26.45
N LYS A 397 11.43 -20.11 -25.88
CA LYS A 397 10.01 -20.02 -25.48
C LYS A 397 9.79 -18.96 -24.41
N LEU A 398 10.70 -18.87 -23.43
CA LEU A 398 10.59 -17.89 -22.34
C LEU A 398 10.92 -16.49 -22.85
N ALA A 399 11.98 -16.34 -23.64
CA ALA A 399 12.31 -15.07 -24.30
C ALA A 399 11.16 -14.56 -25.16
N GLY A 400 10.56 -15.44 -25.98
CA GLY A 400 9.39 -15.12 -26.79
C GLY A 400 8.20 -14.62 -25.94
N ASN A 401 7.95 -15.23 -24.78
CA ASN A 401 6.90 -14.75 -23.86
C ASN A 401 7.21 -13.38 -23.27
N VAL A 402 8.46 -13.12 -22.87
CA VAL A 402 8.89 -11.82 -22.34
C VAL A 402 8.69 -10.69 -23.36
N PHE A 403 9.10 -10.91 -24.63
CA PHE A 403 8.93 -9.91 -25.70
C PHE A 403 7.47 -9.80 -26.18
N LYS A 404 6.69 -10.88 -26.11
CA LYS A 404 5.26 -10.84 -26.43
C LYS A 404 4.45 -9.97 -25.44
N LEU A 405 4.88 -9.93 -24.17
CA LEU A 405 4.25 -9.09 -23.13
C LEU A 405 4.68 -7.61 -23.21
N ALA A 406 5.83 -7.33 -23.83
CA ALA A 406 6.33 -5.97 -24.05
C ALA A 406 6.91 -5.86 -25.48
N PRO A 407 6.06 -5.80 -26.52
CA PRO A 407 6.51 -5.73 -27.91
C PRO A 407 7.35 -4.47 -28.15
N GLY A 408 8.48 -4.61 -28.81
CA GLY A 408 9.39 -3.49 -29.12
C GLY A 408 10.37 -3.13 -27.99
N PHE A 409 10.30 -3.78 -26.84
CA PHE A 409 11.29 -3.55 -25.78
C PHE A 409 12.68 -4.04 -26.18
N GLN A 410 13.67 -3.16 -26.04
CA GLN A 410 15.09 -3.49 -26.26
C GLN A 410 15.78 -3.66 -24.91
N PRO A 411 16.36 -4.84 -24.61
CA PRO A 411 17.02 -5.07 -23.34
C PRO A 411 18.37 -4.35 -23.28
N GLU A 412 18.54 -3.58 -22.21
CA GLU A 412 19.81 -2.96 -21.86
C GLU A 412 20.48 -3.75 -20.73
N PHE A 413 21.79 -3.95 -20.85
CA PHE A 413 22.58 -4.63 -19.82
C PHE A 413 23.14 -3.60 -18.81
N ASN A 414 22.79 -3.79 -17.52
CA ASN A 414 23.25 -2.91 -16.44
C ASN A 414 24.07 -3.71 -15.42
N VAL A 415 25.38 -3.44 -15.38
CA VAL A 415 26.33 -4.11 -14.49
C VAL A 415 26.02 -3.87 -13.02
N PHE A 416 25.63 -2.65 -12.64
CA PHE A 416 25.29 -2.34 -11.24
C PHE A 416 24.06 -3.11 -10.77
N ALA A 417 23.04 -3.21 -11.62
CA ALA A 417 21.85 -4.00 -11.33
C ALA A 417 22.21 -5.48 -11.13
N LEU A 418 23.10 -6.02 -11.96
CA LEU A 418 23.59 -7.40 -11.84
C LEU A 418 24.37 -7.62 -10.53
N ILE A 419 25.26 -6.71 -10.16
CA ILE A 419 26.03 -6.80 -8.91
C ILE A 419 25.09 -6.82 -7.69
N ILE A 420 24.11 -5.91 -7.64
CA ILE A 420 23.11 -5.86 -6.56
C ILE A 420 22.30 -7.15 -6.50
N ALA A 421 21.87 -7.65 -7.65
CA ALA A 421 21.08 -8.89 -7.75
C ALA A 421 21.89 -10.11 -7.26
N LEU A 422 23.16 -10.22 -7.64
CA LEU A 422 24.07 -11.26 -7.16
C LEU A 422 24.30 -11.15 -5.66
N ALA A 423 24.63 -9.96 -5.15
CA ALA A 423 24.83 -9.72 -3.71
C ALA A 423 23.59 -10.10 -2.91
N THR A 424 22.39 -9.75 -3.40
CA THR A 424 21.11 -10.10 -2.76
C THR A 424 20.89 -11.61 -2.77
N SER A 425 21.19 -12.29 -3.89
CA SER A 425 21.07 -13.75 -4.00
C SER A 425 22.03 -14.48 -3.06
N VAL A 426 23.28 -14.00 -2.96
CA VAL A 426 24.25 -14.51 -1.98
C VAL A 426 23.77 -14.28 -0.56
N GLY A 427 23.24 -13.08 -0.27
CA GLY A 427 22.60 -12.77 1.03
C GLY A 427 21.49 -13.76 1.40
N TRP A 428 20.67 -14.13 0.42
CA TRP A 428 19.62 -15.17 0.61
C TRP A 428 20.23 -16.54 0.96
N LEU A 429 21.22 -16.98 0.22
CA LEU A 429 21.90 -18.27 0.50
C LEU A 429 22.55 -18.27 1.89
N LEU A 430 23.16 -17.16 2.30
CA LEU A 430 23.72 -17.00 3.65
C LEU A 430 22.62 -17.04 4.72
N LEU A 431 21.47 -16.40 4.46
CA LEU A 431 20.33 -16.44 5.36
C LEU A 431 19.77 -17.86 5.50
N LEU A 432 19.65 -18.61 4.41
CA LEU A 432 19.25 -20.01 4.43
C LEU A 432 20.23 -20.85 5.25
N ARG A 433 21.54 -20.73 5.00
CA ARG A 433 22.57 -21.44 5.75
C ARG A 433 22.53 -21.13 7.24
N TRP A 434 22.37 -19.84 7.60
CA TRP A 434 22.22 -19.41 8.98
C TRP A 434 20.96 -20.00 9.63
N ARG A 435 19.83 -20.02 8.90
CA ARG A 435 18.56 -20.56 9.41
C ARG A 435 18.61 -22.06 9.65
N LEU A 436 19.28 -22.81 8.79
CA LEU A 436 19.44 -24.25 8.92
C LEU A 436 20.43 -24.63 10.03
N GLY A 437 21.28 -23.71 10.48
CA GLY A 437 22.22 -23.95 11.58
C GLY A 437 21.53 -24.29 12.91
N ARG A 438 22.18 -25.12 13.73
CA ARG A 438 21.68 -25.63 15.03
C ARG A 438 21.77 -24.60 16.18
N ARG A 439 21.47 -23.33 15.96
CA ARG A 439 21.47 -22.31 17.02
C ARG A 439 20.14 -22.28 17.78
N PRO A 440 20.10 -21.79 19.06
CA PRO A 440 18.87 -21.72 19.82
C PRO A 440 17.77 -20.99 19.04
N SER A 441 16.54 -21.55 19.09
CA SER A 441 15.39 -21.05 18.36
C SER A 441 14.86 -19.78 19.00
N VAL A 442 15.22 -18.63 18.46
CA VAL A 442 14.57 -17.35 18.80
C VAL A 442 13.18 -17.29 18.14
N LEU A 443 12.20 -16.68 18.80
CA LEU A 443 10.79 -16.68 18.34
C LEU A 443 10.60 -16.11 16.94
N TRP A 444 11.20 -14.95 16.62
CA TRP A 444 11.10 -14.29 15.31
C TRP A 444 11.77 -15.09 14.18
N ARG A 445 12.63 -16.05 14.49
CA ARG A 445 13.29 -16.90 13.50
C ARG A 445 12.31 -17.69 12.64
N ALA A 446 11.11 -17.97 13.14
CA ALA A 446 10.06 -18.69 12.41
C ALA A 446 9.53 -17.94 11.16
N VAL A 447 9.74 -16.62 11.08
CA VAL A 447 9.19 -15.78 10.01
C VAL A 447 10.24 -15.01 9.22
N VAL A 448 11.52 -15.12 9.62
CA VAL A 448 12.61 -14.38 8.97
C VAL A 448 12.82 -14.79 7.52
N LEU A 449 12.58 -16.06 7.17
CA LEU A 449 12.71 -16.55 5.79
C LEU A 449 11.58 -16.02 4.89
N SER A 450 10.35 -15.92 5.43
CA SER A 450 9.24 -15.33 4.66
C SER A 450 9.54 -13.88 4.30
N THR A 451 10.02 -13.08 5.26
CA THR A 451 10.37 -11.67 5.03
C THR A 451 11.58 -11.53 4.13
N GLY A 452 12.68 -12.24 4.44
CA GLY A 452 13.93 -12.15 3.68
C GLY A 452 13.77 -12.60 2.23
N GLY A 453 13.00 -13.66 1.99
CA GLY A 453 12.72 -14.13 0.64
C GLY A 453 11.81 -13.19 -0.16
N LEU A 454 10.84 -12.52 0.49
CA LEU A 454 10.03 -11.51 -0.17
C LEU A 454 10.87 -10.27 -0.55
N VAL A 455 11.75 -9.83 0.35
CA VAL A 455 12.72 -8.75 0.07
C VAL A 455 13.67 -9.14 -1.07
N LEU A 456 14.17 -10.38 -1.09
CA LEU A 456 14.96 -10.90 -2.20
C LEU A 456 14.23 -10.76 -3.54
N CYS A 457 13.01 -11.30 -3.63
CA CYS A 457 12.23 -11.26 -4.86
C CYS A 457 11.98 -9.82 -5.33
N TRP A 458 11.67 -8.92 -4.39
CA TRP A 458 11.46 -7.49 -4.68
C TRP A 458 12.73 -6.80 -5.19
N LEU A 459 13.86 -7.02 -4.52
CA LEU A 459 15.15 -6.49 -4.96
C LEU A 459 15.54 -6.98 -6.36
N LEU A 460 15.35 -8.27 -6.65
CA LEU A 460 15.61 -8.82 -7.97
C LEU A 460 14.71 -8.20 -9.04
N LEU A 461 13.43 -7.99 -8.74
CA LEU A 461 12.50 -7.32 -9.66
C LEU A 461 12.91 -5.86 -9.90
N MET A 462 13.22 -5.10 -8.83
CA MET A 462 13.54 -3.69 -8.93
C MET A 462 14.97 -3.41 -9.45
N THR A 463 15.82 -4.41 -9.55
CA THR A 463 17.16 -4.27 -10.16
C THR A 463 17.19 -4.81 -11.58
N LEU A 464 16.82 -6.07 -11.78
CA LEU A 464 16.96 -6.76 -13.05
C LEU A 464 15.84 -6.45 -14.05
N TRP A 465 14.63 -6.16 -13.55
CA TRP A 465 13.43 -6.03 -14.37
C TRP A 465 12.87 -4.60 -14.44
N LEU A 466 13.42 -3.65 -13.69
CA LEU A 466 12.87 -2.30 -13.65
C LEU A 466 12.72 -1.63 -15.03
N PRO A 467 13.69 -1.70 -15.96
CA PRO A 467 13.51 -1.12 -17.30
C PRO A 467 12.35 -1.76 -18.08
N TRP A 468 12.21 -3.08 -18.01
CA TRP A 468 11.11 -3.81 -18.64
C TRP A 468 9.77 -3.48 -17.99
N LEU A 469 9.74 -3.39 -16.64
CA LEU A 469 8.54 -3.03 -15.89
C LEU A 469 8.11 -1.59 -16.20
N ASN A 470 9.04 -0.65 -16.30
CA ASN A 470 8.74 0.71 -16.72
C ASN A 470 8.11 0.71 -18.13
N TYR A 471 8.73 0.04 -19.09
CA TYR A 471 8.20 -0.04 -20.45
C TYR A 471 6.79 -0.67 -20.48
N ALA A 472 6.56 -1.71 -19.68
CA ALA A 472 5.29 -2.43 -19.66
C ALA A 472 4.20 -1.72 -18.82
N GLN A 473 4.55 -0.93 -17.80
CA GLN A 473 3.59 -0.37 -16.83
C GLN A 473 3.45 1.16 -16.93
N SER A 474 4.39 1.86 -17.59
CA SER A 474 4.37 3.31 -17.78
C SER A 474 3.68 3.70 -19.07
N TYR A 475 3.26 4.95 -19.15
CA TYR A 475 2.77 5.60 -20.38
C TYR A 475 3.86 6.41 -21.09
N ALA A 476 5.13 6.32 -20.65
CA ALA A 476 6.21 7.17 -21.16
C ALA A 476 6.42 7.04 -22.67
N SER A 477 6.39 5.82 -23.23
CA SER A 477 6.56 5.60 -24.68
C SER A 477 5.47 6.28 -25.49
N VAL A 478 4.22 6.05 -25.15
CA VAL A 478 3.06 6.63 -25.84
C VAL A 478 2.97 8.16 -25.67
N ALA A 479 3.32 8.66 -24.48
CA ALA A 479 3.37 10.08 -24.19
C ALA A 479 4.47 10.78 -25.01
N GLY A 480 5.65 10.15 -25.12
CA GLY A 480 6.75 10.66 -25.94
C GLY A 480 6.44 10.71 -27.44
N GLU A 481 5.82 9.64 -27.98
CA GLU A 481 5.36 9.63 -29.37
C GLU A 481 4.31 10.71 -29.64
N MET A 482 3.32 10.84 -28.76
CA MET A 482 2.27 11.86 -28.90
C MET A 482 2.85 13.26 -28.87
N ARG A 483 3.81 13.54 -27.98
CA ARG A 483 4.47 14.84 -27.86
C ARG A 483 5.14 15.28 -29.16
N GLN A 484 5.73 14.35 -29.92
CA GLN A 484 6.37 14.66 -31.23
C GLN A 484 5.39 15.14 -32.32
N HIS A 485 4.09 14.86 -32.13
CA HIS A 485 3.04 15.23 -33.10
C HIS A 485 2.17 16.40 -32.61
N LEU A 486 2.54 17.02 -31.46
CA LEU A 486 1.84 18.22 -31.01
C LEU A 486 2.24 19.43 -31.86
N PRO A 487 1.29 20.26 -32.26
CA PRO A 487 1.60 21.57 -32.87
C PRO A 487 2.40 22.44 -31.88
N ALA A 488 3.30 23.29 -32.42
CA ALA A 488 4.10 24.17 -31.56
C ALA A 488 3.23 25.13 -30.72
N ASP A 489 2.19 25.67 -31.34
CA ASP A 489 1.27 26.61 -30.72
C ASP A 489 -0.13 25.99 -30.57
N TYR A 490 -0.40 25.35 -29.46
CA TYR A 490 -1.74 24.94 -29.06
C TYR A 490 -2.06 25.44 -27.64
N ARG A 491 -3.32 25.81 -27.40
CA ARG A 491 -3.76 26.31 -26.10
C ARG A 491 -3.92 25.20 -25.09
N CYS A 492 -4.75 24.22 -25.41
CA CYS A 492 -5.05 23.09 -24.56
C CYS A 492 -5.57 21.87 -25.34
N VAL A 493 -5.71 20.75 -24.62
CA VAL A 493 -6.22 19.48 -25.11
C VAL A 493 -7.49 19.14 -24.35
N ASP A 494 -8.62 19.02 -25.04
CA ASP A 494 -9.84 18.41 -24.50
C ASP A 494 -9.72 16.89 -24.50
N THR A 495 -10.46 16.23 -23.65
CA THR A 495 -10.42 14.76 -23.54
C THR A 495 -11.82 14.15 -23.64
N ASN A 496 -11.89 12.99 -24.30
CA ASN A 496 -13.08 12.17 -24.29
C ASN A 496 -12.72 10.75 -23.81
N ASP A 497 -13.37 10.32 -22.75
CA ASP A 497 -13.21 9.00 -22.10
C ASP A 497 -11.77 8.67 -21.63
N LEU A 498 -10.91 9.68 -21.41
CA LEU A 498 -9.54 9.48 -20.95
C LEU A 498 -9.51 9.11 -19.45
N GLY A 499 -8.85 8.01 -19.11
CA GLY A 499 -8.69 7.57 -17.74
C GLY A 499 -7.80 8.50 -16.89
N SER A 500 -7.99 8.47 -15.58
CA SER A 500 -7.23 9.30 -14.62
C SER A 500 -5.72 9.07 -14.67
N ALA A 501 -5.28 7.82 -14.75
CA ALA A 501 -3.85 7.45 -14.84
C ALA A 501 -3.22 7.93 -16.16
N GLN A 502 -3.96 7.83 -17.26
CA GLN A 502 -3.54 8.31 -18.58
C GLN A 502 -3.41 9.83 -18.59
N ARG A 503 -4.43 10.54 -18.09
CA ARG A 503 -4.40 12.01 -17.99
C ARG A 503 -3.21 12.49 -17.16
N ALA A 504 -2.96 11.88 -16.00
CA ALA A 504 -1.81 12.17 -15.15
C ALA A 504 -0.47 11.97 -15.89
N SER A 505 -0.34 10.82 -16.56
CA SER A 505 0.89 10.46 -17.25
C SER A 505 1.14 11.33 -18.47
N PHE A 506 0.11 11.65 -19.25
CA PHE A 506 0.25 12.51 -20.42
C PHE A 506 0.51 13.97 -20.03
N ALA A 507 -0.06 14.45 -18.91
CA ALA A 507 0.26 15.78 -18.39
C ALA A 507 1.74 15.88 -17.97
N TYR A 508 2.24 14.88 -17.23
CA TYR A 508 3.61 14.91 -16.70
C TYR A 508 4.67 14.46 -17.73
N LEU A 509 4.50 13.29 -18.36
CA LEU A 509 5.49 12.71 -19.27
C LEU A 509 5.39 13.27 -20.68
N GLY A 510 4.18 13.61 -21.12
CA GLY A 510 3.90 14.18 -22.45
C GLY A 510 3.86 15.70 -22.47
N GLU A 511 3.91 16.36 -21.31
CA GLU A 511 3.79 17.82 -21.15
C GLU A 511 2.50 18.39 -21.79
N LEU A 512 1.42 17.57 -21.84
CA LEU A 512 0.15 18.00 -22.43
C LEU A 512 -0.57 18.98 -21.48
N ARG A 513 -1.05 20.08 -22.04
CA ARG A 513 -1.86 21.08 -21.34
C ARG A 513 -3.33 20.72 -21.48
N PHE A 514 -3.91 20.11 -20.47
CA PHE A 514 -5.33 19.74 -20.49
C PHE A 514 -6.24 20.91 -20.12
N SER A 515 -7.46 20.89 -20.70
CA SER A 515 -8.54 21.82 -20.32
C SER A 515 -8.91 21.65 -18.84
N ARG A 516 -9.23 22.79 -18.22
CA ARG A 516 -9.84 22.86 -16.88
C ARG A 516 -11.31 23.23 -16.99
N PRO A 517 -12.13 22.91 -15.96
CA PRO A 517 -13.53 23.35 -15.94
C PRO A 517 -13.63 24.88 -16.08
N GLY A 518 -14.43 25.34 -17.04
CA GLY A 518 -14.60 26.76 -17.35
C GLY A 518 -13.67 27.32 -18.42
N ASP A 519 -12.70 26.56 -18.92
CA ASP A 519 -11.86 26.97 -20.05
C ASP A 519 -12.67 27.03 -21.37
N ALA A 520 -12.23 27.90 -22.27
CA ALA A 520 -12.73 27.91 -23.64
C ALA A 520 -12.38 26.60 -24.36
N PRO A 521 -13.15 26.18 -25.39
CA PRO A 521 -12.88 24.96 -26.13
C PRO A 521 -11.43 24.90 -26.62
N CYS A 522 -10.77 23.76 -26.42
CA CYS A 522 -9.38 23.56 -26.80
C CYS A 522 -9.21 23.31 -28.29
N ASP A 523 -8.01 23.61 -28.80
CA ASP A 523 -7.63 23.42 -30.20
C ASP A 523 -7.46 21.93 -30.54
N LEU A 524 -7.13 21.12 -29.55
CA LEU A 524 -6.88 19.68 -29.68
C LEU A 524 -7.91 18.87 -28.93
N LEU A 525 -8.17 17.65 -29.42
CA LEU A 525 -9.03 16.66 -28.78
C LEU A 525 -8.31 15.31 -28.71
N LEU A 526 -8.11 14.79 -27.51
CA LEU A 526 -7.56 13.47 -27.26
C LEU A 526 -8.68 12.50 -26.90
N VAL A 527 -8.79 11.42 -27.67
CA VAL A 527 -9.80 10.38 -27.50
C VAL A 527 -9.12 9.08 -27.12
N GLN A 528 -9.62 8.42 -26.08
CA GLN A 528 -9.26 7.06 -25.74
C GLN A 528 -10.35 6.11 -26.22
N ASP A 529 -9.97 5.15 -27.07
CA ASP A 529 -10.84 4.05 -27.50
C ASP A 529 -10.44 2.76 -26.79
N ASP A 530 -11.45 1.97 -26.42
CA ASP A 530 -11.23 0.59 -25.98
C ASP A 530 -11.16 -0.30 -27.23
N GLY A 531 -9.99 -0.82 -27.54
CA GLY A 531 -9.73 -1.65 -28.73
C GLY A 531 -10.55 -2.96 -28.79
N LEU A 532 -11.27 -3.33 -27.69
CA LEU A 532 -12.24 -4.43 -27.66
C LEU A 532 -13.64 -4.01 -28.13
N ARG A 533 -13.95 -2.71 -28.13
CA ARG A 533 -15.19 -2.21 -28.69
C ARG A 533 -15.19 -2.36 -30.21
N LYS A 534 -15.26 -3.62 -30.64
CA LYS A 534 -15.80 -4.14 -31.90
C LYS A 534 -15.10 -3.75 -33.20
N ARG A 535 -14.55 -4.72 -33.79
CA ARG A 535 -14.78 -4.95 -35.23
C ARG A 535 -16.31 -4.93 -35.49
N GLY A 536 -16.91 -3.74 -35.68
CA GLY A 536 -18.31 -3.59 -36.08
C GLY A 536 -19.21 -2.65 -35.27
N ALA A 537 -18.82 -2.10 -34.12
CA ALA A 537 -19.54 -0.94 -33.56
C ALA A 537 -18.99 0.31 -34.23
N GLN A 538 -19.87 1.10 -34.84
CA GLN A 538 -19.58 2.42 -35.37
C GLN A 538 -18.70 3.16 -34.35
N MET A 539 -17.51 3.61 -34.81
CA MET A 539 -16.71 4.60 -34.08
C MET A 539 -17.70 5.71 -33.68
N LYS A 540 -17.70 6.08 -32.40
CA LYS A 540 -18.52 7.21 -31.94
C LYS A 540 -18.25 8.32 -32.91
N LYS A 541 -19.26 8.72 -33.69
CA LYS A 541 -19.14 9.78 -34.69
C LYS A 541 -18.81 11.03 -33.91
N ILE A 542 -17.54 11.44 -33.94
CA ILE A 542 -17.11 12.65 -33.26
C ILE A 542 -17.63 13.77 -34.15
N GLU A 543 -18.64 14.50 -33.67
CA GLU A 543 -19.22 15.61 -34.39
C GLU A 543 -18.21 16.76 -34.42
N GLY A 544 -17.86 17.21 -35.61
CA GLY A 544 -16.98 18.34 -35.85
C GLY A 544 -16.04 18.11 -37.02
N ASP A 545 -15.53 19.20 -37.56
CA ASP A 545 -14.47 19.18 -38.59
C ASP A 545 -13.13 18.97 -37.86
N LEU A 546 -12.65 17.70 -37.83
CA LEU A 546 -11.50 17.25 -37.06
C LEU A 546 -10.44 16.63 -37.98
N THR A 547 -9.22 17.10 -37.87
CA THR A 547 -8.06 16.53 -38.57
C THR A 547 -7.29 15.62 -37.62
N LEU A 548 -7.06 14.34 -37.98
CA LEU A 548 -6.26 13.41 -37.23
C LEU A 548 -4.78 13.78 -37.31
N LEU A 549 -4.16 14.13 -36.19
CA LEU A 549 -2.73 14.42 -36.09
C LEU A 549 -1.89 13.18 -35.79
N TRP A 550 -2.38 12.33 -34.88
CA TRP A 550 -1.66 11.14 -34.43
C TRP A 550 -2.62 10.08 -33.93
N GLN A 551 -2.20 8.83 -34.08
CA GLN A 551 -2.85 7.70 -33.44
C GLN A 551 -1.81 6.69 -32.96
N GLY A 552 -2.04 6.10 -31.80
CA GLY A 552 -1.11 5.13 -31.24
C GLY A 552 -1.71 4.35 -30.07
N ARG A 553 -0.94 3.42 -29.58
CA ARG A 553 -1.32 2.59 -28.43
C ARG A 553 -0.10 2.32 -27.57
N ARG A 554 -0.32 2.00 -26.29
CA ARG A 554 0.74 1.52 -25.44
C ARG A 554 1.19 0.12 -25.94
N PRO A 555 2.49 -0.09 -26.20
CA PRO A 555 2.97 -1.35 -26.81
C PRO A 555 2.59 -2.60 -26.02
N ALA A 556 2.61 -2.51 -24.68
CA ALA A 556 2.28 -3.62 -23.78
C ALA A 556 0.77 -3.82 -23.56
N ASP A 557 -0.10 -2.97 -24.12
CA ASP A 557 -1.55 -3.11 -24.00
C ASP A 557 -2.22 -3.05 -25.38
N ARG A 558 -3.07 -4.07 -25.65
CA ARG A 558 -3.78 -4.18 -26.93
C ARG A 558 -5.15 -3.48 -26.91
N HIS A 559 -5.61 -3.06 -25.74
CA HIS A 559 -6.95 -2.55 -25.55
C HIS A 559 -6.99 -1.02 -25.44
N GLU A 560 -5.89 -0.40 -25.03
CA GLU A 560 -5.77 1.04 -24.90
C GLU A 560 -5.28 1.64 -26.23
N PHE A 561 -6.15 2.36 -26.93
CA PHE A 561 -5.86 3.03 -28.18
C PHE A 561 -6.17 4.52 -28.07
N TYR A 562 -5.29 5.38 -28.56
CA TYR A 562 -5.38 6.83 -28.46
C TYR A 562 -5.38 7.47 -29.82
N ARG A 563 -6.16 8.56 -29.98
CA ARG A 563 -6.18 9.41 -31.17
C ARG A 563 -6.16 10.85 -30.76
N LEU A 564 -5.25 11.62 -31.38
CA LEU A 564 -5.13 13.04 -31.18
C LEU A 564 -5.65 13.74 -32.46
N TYR A 565 -6.63 14.61 -32.27
CA TYR A 565 -7.24 15.39 -33.35
C TYR A 565 -6.99 16.87 -33.13
N GLN A 566 -6.86 17.61 -34.25
CA GLN A 566 -6.94 19.06 -34.27
C GLN A 566 -8.34 19.48 -34.70
N ARG A 567 -8.92 20.45 -34.00
CA ARG A 567 -10.17 21.09 -34.40
C ARG A 567 -9.85 22.12 -35.44
N ASN A 568 -10.46 22.01 -36.62
CA ASN A 568 -10.34 23.03 -37.65
C ASN A 568 -11.07 24.30 -37.19
N ALA A 569 -10.41 25.44 -37.29
CA ALA A 569 -11.05 26.73 -36.97
C ALA A 569 -12.27 26.91 -37.91
N ARG A 570 -13.44 27.16 -37.32
CA ARG A 570 -14.61 27.59 -38.06
C ARG A 570 -14.47 29.04 -38.50
#